data_c9596ec18fdc1e5e64cbccef9dc99ee8
#
_entry.id   c9596ec18fdc1e5e64cbccef9dc99ee8
#
_cell.length_a   1.000
_cell.length_b   1.000
_cell.length_c   1.000
_cell.angle_alpha   90.00
_cell.angle_beta   90.00
_cell.angle_gamma   90.00
#
_symmetry.space_group_name_H-M   'P 1'
#
loop_
_entity.id
_entity.type
_entity.pdbx_description
1 polymer ?
#
loop_
_entity_poly.entity_id
_entity_poly.type
_entity_poly.pdbx_seq_one_letter_code
_entity_poly.pdbx_strand_id
1 'polypeptide(L)'
;MKKYRASVLMFLLFEGVAVTLWLTKSNLFYLFNFSYIGSCLSVGLALFTAGKRYARQFVQLAVGLYMLVYLGLMSQENMQIEGFWYYLFSGVFEAATIHYAIAKIFGPLLFGRGWCGYACWTAMVLDLLPFKVPQKPRKEKLGTLRYVMFALSFALVSALFLMKFSNLERIMFWLFLIGNILYYAGGIALAFIFKDNRAFCKYLCPITVFLKPMSYFSLLRVHCDESKCVQCGKCLKVCPMNVEINKESRKRKNATECILCYACTKVCLKKALH
;
A
#
# COMPACT_ATOMS: atom_id res chain seq x y z
N MET A 1 5.15 8.81 27.89
CA MET A 1 4.87 7.42 27.47
C MET A 1 3.51 7.21 26.80
N LYS A 2 2.37 7.74 27.32
CA LYS A 2 1.03 7.55 26.66
C LYS A 2 0.99 7.98 25.20
N LYS A 3 1.72 9.04 24.80
CA LYS A 3 1.73 9.63 23.46
C LYS A 3 2.28 8.70 22.35
N TYR A 4 3.25 7.84 22.67
CA TYR A 4 3.95 6.97 21.70
C TYR A 4 3.53 5.50 21.77
N ARG A 5 2.45 5.17 22.49
CA ARG A 5 1.98 3.78 22.63
C ARG A 5 1.76 3.08 21.30
N ALA A 6 1.16 3.79 20.32
CA ALA A 6 0.91 3.22 19.02
C ALA A 6 2.21 2.86 18.26
N SER A 7 3.26 3.69 18.38
CA SER A 7 4.58 3.38 17.80
C SER A 7 5.19 2.14 18.43
N VAL A 8 5.15 2.03 19.75
CA VAL A 8 5.68 0.86 20.47
C VAL A 8 4.89 -0.40 20.11
N LEU A 9 3.56 -0.32 20.08
CA LEU A 9 2.72 -1.47 19.68
C LEU A 9 2.99 -1.92 18.25
N MET A 10 3.18 -0.97 17.32
CA MET A 10 3.55 -1.28 15.94
C MET A 10 4.90 -1.99 15.87
N PHE A 11 5.90 -1.50 16.61
CA PHE A 11 7.21 -2.16 16.70
C PHE A 11 7.07 -3.59 17.23
N LEU A 12 6.43 -3.77 18.37
CA LEU A 12 6.25 -5.09 18.99
C LEU A 12 5.48 -6.06 18.10
N LEU A 13 4.48 -5.58 17.36
CA LEU A 13 3.74 -6.39 16.39
C LEU A 13 4.67 -6.95 15.30
N PHE A 14 5.49 -6.08 14.71
CA PHE A 14 6.39 -6.49 13.64
C PHE A 14 7.55 -7.36 14.15
N GLU A 15 8.08 -7.08 15.35
CA GLU A 15 9.07 -7.96 15.99
C GLU A 15 8.47 -9.33 16.30
N GLY A 16 7.23 -9.39 16.76
CA GLY A 16 6.52 -10.66 16.96
C GLY A 16 6.41 -11.47 15.66
N VAL A 17 6.07 -10.81 14.53
CA VAL A 17 6.04 -11.45 13.21
C VAL A 17 7.46 -11.88 12.80
N ALA A 18 8.46 -11.02 12.97
CA ALA A 18 9.85 -11.28 12.62
C ALA A 18 10.41 -12.52 13.34
N VAL A 19 10.24 -12.57 14.67
CA VAL A 19 10.69 -13.69 15.50
C VAL A 19 9.94 -14.97 15.16
N THR A 20 8.62 -14.90 15.00
CA THR A 20 7.80 -16.07 14.65
C THR A 20 8.24 -16.68 13.31
N LEU A 21 8.44 -15.85 12.29
CA LEU A 21 8.91 -16.32 10.98
C LEU A 21 10.34 -16.83 11.01
N TRP A 22 11.22 -16.18 11.77
CA TRP A 22 12.58 -16.68 11.98
C TRP A 22 12.59 -18.07 12.60
N LEU A 23 11.84 -18.28 13.69
CA LEU A 23 11.78 -19.57 14.38
C LEU A 23 11.11 -20.65 13.53
N THR A 24 10.04 -20.32 12.80
CA THR A 24 9.30 -21.32 12.00
C THR A 24 9.99 -21.68 10.69
N LYS A 25 10.70 -20.73 10.08
CA LYS A 25 11.39 -20.93 8.80
C LYS A 25 12.91 -21.16 8.96
N SER A 26 13.45 -21.05 10.17
CA SER A 26 14.89 -21.18 10.48
C SER A 26 15.77 -20.30 9.59
N ASN A 27 15.24 -19.16 9.12
CA ASN A 27 15.91 -18.25 8.21
C ASN A 27 15.98 -16.84 8.80
N LEU A 28 17.21 -16.39 9.06
CA LEU A 28 17.53 -15.10 9.68
C LEU A 28 17.08 -13.90 8.83
N PHE A 29 16.90 -14.12 7.52
CA PHE A 29 16.39 -13.10 6.62
C PHE A 29 15.06 -12.52 7.08
N TYR A 30 14.13 -13.37 7.54
CA TYR A 30 12.81 -12.91 8.01
C TYR A 30 12.91 -12.03 9.26
N LEU A 31 13.83 -12.34 10.17
CA LEU A 31 14.07 -11.49 11.33
C LEU A 31 14.49 -10.09 10.89
N PHE A 32 15.54 -9.96 10.08
CA PHE A 32 16.03 -8.66 9.62
C PHE A 32 15.00 -7.92 8.77
N ASN A 33 14.30 -8.61 7.86
CA ASN A 33 13.33 -8.01 6.95
C ASN A 33 12.16 -7.36 7.71
N PHE A 34 11.53 -8.09 8.62
CA PHE A 34 10.37 -7.58 9.34
C PHE A 34 10.74 -6.63 10.46
N SER A 35 11.90 -6.81 11.14
CA SER A 35 12.42 -5.84 12.11
C SER A 35 12.77 -4.50 11.44
N TYR A 36 13.37 -4.52 10.24
CA TYR A 36 13.63 -3.30 9.49
C TYR A 36 12.34 -2.55 9.13
N ILE A 37 11.36 -3.26 8.55
CA ILE A 37 10.06 -2.67 8.16
C ILE A 37 9.34 -2.14 9.41
N GLY A 38 9.28 -2.93 10.48
CA GLY A 38 8.66 -2.56 11.75
C GLY A 38 9.29 -1.34 12.39
N SER A 39 10.62 -1.26 12.40
CA SER A 39 11.37 -0.10 12.89
C SER A 39 11.05 1.15 12.09
N CYS A 40 11.06 1.08 10.75
CA CYS A 40 10.71 2.22 9.88
C CYS A 40 9.28 2.71 10.13
N LEU A 41 8.31 1.79 10.24
CA LEU A 41 6.91 2.12 10.52
C LEU A 41 6.74 2.74 11.90
N SER A 42 7.41 2.19 12.92
CA SER A 42 7.37 2.67 14.30
C SER A 42 7.96 4.07 14.42
N VAL A 43 9.14 4.30 13.84
CA VAL A 43 9.78 5.63 13.79
C VAL A 43 8.90 6.62 13.03
N GLY A 44 8.33 6.22 11.90
CA GLY A 44 7.42 7.06 11.14
C GLY A 44 6.17 7.45 11.94
N LEU A 45 5.60 6.53 12.69
CA LEU A 45 4.45 6.80 13.56
C LEU A 45 4.84 7.71 14.75
N ALA A 46 6.04 7.56 15.29
CA ALA A 46 6.57 8.46 16.31
C ALA A 46 6.76 9.88 15.76
N LEU A 47 7.34 10.02 14.57
CA LEU A 47 7.48 11.30 13.87
C LEU A 47 6.12 11.94 13.56
N PHE A 48 5.14 11.14 13.13
CA PHE A 48 3.78 11.61 12.91
C PHE A 48 3.15 12.14 14.19
N THR A 49 3.28 11.39 15.29
CA THR A 49 2.80 11.77 16.63
C THR A 49 3.50 13.02 17.16
N ALA A 50 4.78 13.21 16.79
CA ALA A 50 5.53 14.44 17.08
C ALA A 50 5.16 15.63 16.19
N GLY A 51 4.22 15.45 15.23
CA GLY A 51 3.73 16.50 14.33
C GLY A 51 4.64 16.80 13.15
N LYS A 52 5.63 15.95 12.85
CA LYS A 52 6.54 16.17 11.73
C LYS A 52 5.84 15.96 10.38
N ARG A 53 5.94 16.94 9.47
CA ARG A 53 5.24 16.92 8.17
C ARG A 53 5.72 15.82 7.24
N TYR A 54 6.99 15.43 7.32
CA TYR A 54 7.64 14.44 6.46
C TYR A 54 7.55 13.01 6.98
N ALA A 55 6.87 12.76 8.11
CA ALA A 55 6.79 11.45 8.75
C ALA A 55 6.36 10.33 7.77
N ARG A 56 5.33 10.59 6.97
CA ARG A 56 4.82 9.64 5.98
C ARG A 56 5.83 9.41 4.84
N GLN A 57 6.41 10.47 4.31
CA GLN A 57 7.40 10.40 3.23
C GLN A 57 8.66 9.67 3.68
N PHE A 58 9.10 9.86 4.92
CA PHE A 58 10.22 9.12 5.49
C PHE A 58 9.98 7.60 5.44
N VAL A 59 8.85 7.13 5.97
CA VAL A 59 8.51 5.70 5.93
C VAL A 59 8.42 5.19 4.51
N GLN A 60 7.75 5.96 3.64
CA GLN A 60 7.53 5.59 2.25
C GLN A 60 8.84 5.46 1.48
N LEU A 61 9.81 6.35 1.74
CA LEU A 61 11.14 6.28 1.17
C LEU A 61 11.93 5.09 1.74
N ALA A 62 12.01 4.96 3.06
CA ALA A 62 12.79 3.92 3.71
C ALA A 62 12.30 2.51 3.32
N VAL A 63 11.01 2.24 3.48
CA VAL A 63 10.44 0.92 3.15
C VAL A 63 10.33 0.74 1.64
N GLY A 64 9.94 1.77 0.89
CA GLY A 64 9.80 1.70 -0.57
C GLY A 64 11.13 1.41 -1.28
N LEU A 65 12.22 2.09 -0.90
CA LEU A 65 13.56 1.80 -1.44
C LEU A 65 14.05 0.41 -1.05
N TYR A 66 13.85 0.01 0.19
CA TYR A 66 14.19 -1.33 0.65
C TYR A 66 13.51 -2.41 -0.21
N MET A 67 12.20 -2.27 -0.42
CA MET A 67 11.42 -3.21 -1.22
C MET A 67 11.81 -3.23 -2.70
N LEU A 68 12.06 -2.05 -3.28
CA LEU A 68 12.40 -1.93 -4.70
C LEU A 68 13.84 -2.33 -4.97
N VAL A 69 14.80 -1.80 -4.19
CA VAL A 69 16.22 -1.96 -4.46
C VAL A 69 16.75 -3.25 -3.85
N TYR A 70 16.59 -3.43 -2.54
CA TYR A 70 17.18 -4.60 -1.89
C TYR A 70 16.45 -5.89 -2.28
N LEU A 71 15.14 -5.98 -2.06
CA LEU A 71 14.41 -7.21 -2.38
C LEU A 71 14.24 -7.40 -3.89
N GLY A 72 13.85 -6.35 -4.61
CA GLY A 72 13.54 -6.46 -6.03
C GLY A 72 14.78 -6.56 -6.93
N LEU A 73 15.73 -5.60 -6.81
CA LEU A 73 16.86 -5.54 -7.72
C LEU A 73 18.07 -6.37 -7.25
N MET A 74 18.43 -6.31 -5.96
CA MET A 74 19.62 -7.01 -5.45
C MET A 74 19.33 -8.48 -5.18
N SER A 75 18.22 -8.80 -4.53
CA SER A 75 17.80 -10.19 -4.28
C SER A 75 17.09 -10.82 -5.48
N GLN A 76 16.84 -10.05 -6.55
CA GLN A 76 16.20 -10.49 -7.79
C GLN A 76 14.79 -11.10 -7.59
N GLU A 77 14.12 -10.74 -6.51
CA GLU A 77 12.77 -11.21 -6.21
C GLU A 77 11.71 -10.36 -6.93
N ASN A 78 10.79 -11.01 -7.60
CA ASN A 78 9.64 -10.30 -8.16
C ASN A 78 8.61 -10.00 -7.06
N MET A 79 8.69 -8.79 -6.49
CA MET A 79 7.79 -8.31 -5.44
C MET A 79 6.49 -7.69 -5.98
N GLN A 80 6.23 -7.77 -7.30
CA GLN A 80 4.95 -7.42 -7.93
C GLN A 80 3.95 -8.57 -7.86
N ILE A 81 2.76 -8.37 -8.39
CA ILE A 81 1.69 -9.37 -8.35
C ILE A 81 2.04 -10.61 -9.18
N GLU A 82 2.85 -10.45 -10.23
CA GLU A 82 3.34 -11.54 -11.07
C GLU A 82 4.21 -12.50 -10.26
N GLY A 83 5.10 -11.97 -9.41
CA GLY A 83 5.91 -12.79 -8.51
C GLY A 83 5.06 -13.53 -7.48
N PHE A 84 4.00 -12.88 -6.95
CA PHE A 84 3.07 -13.57 -6.05
C PHE A 84 2.42 -14.80 -6.71
N TRP A 85 1.93 -14.67 -7.96
CA TRP A 85 1.37 -15.80 -8.70
C TRP A 85 2.39 -16.89 -8.97
N TYR A 86 3.60 -16.49 -9.37
CA TYR A 86 4.69 -17.41 -9.66
C TYR A 86 5.05 -18.28 -8.44
N TYR A 87 5.31 -17.65 -7.29
CA TYR A 87 5.66 -18.40 -6.07
C TYR A 87 4.50 -19.23 -5.55
N LEU A 88 3.25 -18.74 -5.70
CA LEU A 88 2.07 -19.50 -5.34
C LEU A 88 1.93 -20.79 -6.17
N PHE A 89 2.13 -20.68 -7.49
CA PHE A 89 2.06 -21.85 -8.39
C PHE A 89 3.24 -22.81 -8.20
N SER A 90 4.41 -22.29 -7.84
CA SER A 90 5.58 -23.11 -7.52
C SER A 90 5.49 -23.80 -6.16
N GLY A 91 4.46 -23.53 -5.36
CA GLY A 91 4.32 -24.05 -4.00
C GLY A 91 5.34 -23.46 -3.01
N VAL A 92 5.97 -22.33 -3.36
CA VAL A 92 6.97 -21.66 -2.53
C VAL A 92 6.29 -20.61 -1.65
N PHE A 93 6.17 -20.90 -0.36
CA PHE A 93 5.60 -19.99 0.64
C PHE A 93 6.70 -19.21 1.35
N GLU A 94 7.44 -18.41 0.57
CA GLU A 94 8.54 -17.56 1.02
C GLU A 94 8.47 -16.20 0.33
N ALA A 95 9.41 -15.31 0.66
CA ALA A 95 9.60 -14.05 -0.04
C ALA A 95 8.30 -13.30 -0.39
N ALA A 96 7.99 -13.12 -1.67
CA ALA A 96 6.82 -12.39 -2.14
C ALA A 96 5.50 -12.97 -1.62
N THR A 97 5.35 -14.30 -1.52
CA THR A 97 4.10 -14.92 -1.02
C THR A 97 3.82 -14.53 0.43
N ILE A 98 4.82 -14.62 1.31
CA ILE A 98 4.68 -14.21 2.72
C ILE A 98 4.45 -12.71 2.81
N HIS A 99 5.18 -11.91 2.01
CA HIS A 99 4.97 -10.47 1.97
C HIS A 99 3.54 -10.12 1.56
N TYR A 100 3.00 -10.76 0.52
CA TYR A 100 1.62 -10.54 0.09
C TYR A 100 0.61 -10.97 1.15
N ALA A 101 0.80 -12.14 1.76
CA ALA A 101 -0.07 -12.60 2.83
C ALA A 101 -0.11 -11.57 3.97
N ILE A 102 1.05 -11.17 4.50
CA ILE A 102 1.13 -10.25 5.64
C ILE A 102 0.71 -8.83 5.25
N ALA A 103 1.25 -8.26 4.17
CA ALA A 103 1.09 -6.85 3.86
C ALA A 103 -0.12 -6.52 2.98
N LYS A 104 -0.61 -7.46 2.16
CA LYS A 104 -1.65 -7.18 1.15
C LYS A 104 -2.97 -7.92 1.41
N ILE A 105 -2.95 -9.01 2.18
CA ILE A 105 -4.15 -9.78 2.51
C ILE A 105 -4.54 -9.54 3.97
N PHE A 106 -3.72 -9.97 4.93
CA PHE A 106 -4.08 -9.87 6.36
C PHE A 106 -3.84 -8.48 6.96
N GLY A 107 -2.76 -7.80 6.59
CA GLY A 107 -2.49 -6.45 7.08
C GLY A 107 -3.63 -5.45 6.85
N PRO A 108 -4.30 -5.44 5.70
CA PRO A 108 -5.45 -4.58 5.45
C PRO A 108 -6.64 -4.81 6.39
N LEU A 109 -6.77 -5.96 7.03
CA LEU A 109 -7.74 -6.18 8.11
C LEU A 109 -7.47 -5.28 9.32
N LEU A 110 -6.21 -4.95 9.58
CA LEU A 110 -5.82 -4.06 10.67
C LEU A 110 -5.85 -2.60 10.23
N PHE A 111 -5.15 -2.24 9.16
CA PHE A 111 -4.89 -0.85 8.77
C PHE A 111 -5.33 -0.50 7.34
N GLY A 112 -6.32 -1.21 6.81
CA GLY A 112 -6.89 -0.90 5.50
C GLY A 112 -5.81 -0.81 4.41
N ARG A 113 -5.88 0.23 3.56
CA ARG A 113 -4.86 0.51 2.54
C ARG A 113 -3.69 1.36 3.07
N GLY A 114 -3.40 1.32 4.37
CA GLY A 114 -2.25 2.02 4.95
C GLY A 114 -0.93 1.70 4.27
N TRP A 115 -0.74 0.44 3.83
CA TRP A 115 0.42 0.06 3.03
C TRP A 115 0.63 0.95 1.80
N CYS A 116 -0.43 1.26 1.06
CA CYS A 116 -0.36 2.18 -0.10
C CYS A 116 0.02 3.61 0.30
N GLY A 117 -0.24 4.00 1.53
CA GLY A 117 0.12 5.31 2.06
C GLY A 117 1.56 5.41 2.55
N TYR A 118 2.14 4.30 3.05
CA TYR A 118 3.37 4.35 3.84
C TYR A 118 4.52 3.48 3.33
N ALA A 119 4.27 2.43 2.55
CA ALA A 119 5.30 1.46 2.21
C ALA A 119 5.38 1.09 0.72
N CYS A 120 4.47 1.59 -0.11
CA CYS A 120 4.43 1.26 -1.52
C CYS A 120 5.48 2.05 -2.32
N TRP A 121 6.42 1.35 -2.98
CA TRP A 121 7.47 1.97 -3.78
C TRP A 121 6.94 2.71 -5.02
N THR A 122 5.91 2.20 -5.70
CA THR A 122 5.27 2.93 -6.81
C THR A 122 4.71 4.26 -6.32
N ALA A 123 4.00 4.24 -5.20
CA ALA A 123 3.42 5.43 -4.60
C ALA A 123 4.47 6.42 -4.06
N MET A 124 5.66 5.94 -3.69
CA MET A 124 6.80 6.75 -3.28
C MET A 124 7.17 7.76 -4.37
N VAL A 125 7.29 7.31 -5.61
CA VAL A 125 7.60 8.16 -6.77
C VAL A 125 6.41 9.04 -7.15
N LEU A 126 5.20 8.48 -7.22
CA LEU A 126 4.01 9.22 -7.62
C LEU A 126 3.65 10.36 -6.65
N ASP A 127 3.95 10.23 -5.35
CA ASP A 127 3.69 11.28 -4.37
C ASP A 127 4.64 12.49 -4.49
N LEU A 128 5.72 12.38 -5.28
CA LEU A 128 6.61 13.51 -5.59
C LEU A 128 6.04 14.42 -6.68
N LEU A 129 5.07 13.93 -7.47
CA LEU A 129 4.44 14.69 -8.53
C LEU A 129 3.61 15.88 -7.99
N PRO A 130 3.32 16.90 -8.83
CA PRO A 130 2.72 18.16 -8.35
C PRO A 130 1.23 18.05 -7.96
N PHE A 131 0.51 17.04 -8.42
CA PHE A 131 -0.93 16.91 -8.24
C PHE A 131 -1.30 16.12 -6.98
N LYS A 132 -0.82 16.58 -5.81
CA LYS A 132 -1.03 15.90 -4.51
C LYS A 132 -2.49 15.76 -4.11
N VAL A 133 -3.32 16.67 -4.59
CA VAL A 133 -4.78 16.66 -4.42
C VAL A 133 -5.39 16.60 -5.81
N PRO A 134 -6.30 15.64 -6.05
CA PRO A 134 -6.96 15.51 -7.34
C PRO A 134 -7.75 16.77 -7.69
N GLN A 135 -7.58 17.28 -8.91
CA GLN A 135 -8.32 18.45 -9.40
C GLN A 135 -9.69 18.07 -9.99
N LYS A 136 -9.89 16.80 -10.30
CA LYS A 136 -11.13 16.28 -10.89
C LYS A 136 -11.76 15.21 -9.99
N PRO A 137 -13.08 15.07 -10.03
CA PRO A 137 -13.75 13.98 -9.32
C PRO A 137 -13.31 12.61 -9.86
N ARG A 138 -13.40 11.61 -9.01
CA ARG A 138 -13.04 10.24 -9.37
C ARG A 138 -14.00 9.69 -10.42
N LYS A 139 -13.47 9.06 -11.46
CA LYS A 139 -14.24 8.33 -12.47
C LYS A 139 -14.42 6.88 -12.04
N GLU A 140 -15.55 6.55 -11.45
CA GLU A 140 -15.82 5.21 -10.88
C GLU A 140 -15.63 4.08 -11.91
N LYS A 141 -16.15 4.28 -13.15
CA LYS A 141 -16.06 3.28 -14.22
C LYS A 141 -14.61 2.91 -14.58
N LEU A 142 -13.67 3.86 -14.52
CA LEU A 142 -12.26 3.55 -14.82
C LEU A 142 -11.62 2.67 -13.74
N GLY A 143 -12.19 2.62 -12.54
CA GLY A 143 -11.74 1.75 -11.49
C GLY A 143 -11.87 0.25 -11.81
N THR A 144 -12.63 -0.13 -12.84
CA THR A 144 -12.73 -1.52 -13.29
C THR A 144 -11.47 -2.01 -14.00
N LEU A 145 -10.66 -1.10 -14.57
CA LEU A 145 -9.40 -1.46 -15.24
C LEU A 145 -8.42 -2.21 -14.33
N ARG A 146 -8.47 -1.98 -13.01
CA ARG A 146 -7.65 -2.71 -12.05
C ARG A 146 -7.93 -4.22 -12.04
N TYR A 147 -9.18 -4.62 -12.28
CA TYR A 147 -9.56 -6.03 -12.36
C TYR A 147 -9.07 -6.66 -13.67
N VAL A 148 -9.07 -5.88 -14.76
CA VAL A 148 -8.49 -6.29 -16.04
C VAL A 148 -7.00 -6.52 -15.88
N MET A 149 -6.27 -5.55 -15.27
CA MET A 149 -4.83 -5.69 -15.01
C MET A 149 -4.52 -6.89 -14.10
N PHE A 150 -5.37 -7.13 -13.09
CA PHE A 150 -5.25 -8.28 -12.21
C PHE A 150 -5.43 -9.60 -12.99
N ALA A 151 -6.46 -9.70 -13.81
CA ALA A 151 -6.73 -10.89 -14.64
C ALA A 151 -5.62 -11.13 -15.67
N LEU A 152 -5.10 -10.05 -16.29
CA LEU A 152 -3.99 -10.14 -17.23
C LEU A 152 -2.70 -10.63 -16.57
N SER A 153 -2.37 -10.14 -15.37
CA SER A 153 -1.18 -10.61 -14.64
C SER A 153 -1.31 -12.09 -14.27
N PHE A 154 -2.49 -12.50 -13.81
CA PHE A 154 -2.79 -13.91 -13.52
C PHE A 154 -2.68 -14.79 -14.77
N ALA A 155 -3.31 -14.38 -15.88
CA ALA A 155 -3.28 -15.14 -17.14
C ALA A 155 -1.86 -15.25 -17.71
N LEU A 156 -1.08 -14.15 -17.66
CA LEU A 156 0.32 -14.13 -18.11
C LEU A 156 1.15 -15.17 -17.36
N VAL A 157 1.13 -15.14 -16.03
CA VAL A 157 1.95 -16.04 -15.23
C VAL A 157 1.46 -17.48 -15.36
N SER A 158 0.14 -17.69 -15.41
CA SER A 158 -0.46 -19.02 -15.64
C SER A 158 0.00 -19.60 -16.98
N ALA A 159 -0.01 -18.80 -18.06
CA ALA A 159 0.45 -19.23 -19.38
C ALA A 159 1.95 -19.61 -19.34
N LEU A 160 2.79 -18.76 -18.76
CA LEU A 160 4.23 -19.03 -18.63
C LEU A 160 4.51 -20.31 -17.83
N PHE A 161 3.73 -20.54 -16.79
CA PHE A 161 3.86 -21.74 -15.96
C PHE A 161 3.43 -23.02 -16.67
N LEU A 162 2.30 -22.97 -17.37
CA LEU A 162 1.76 -24.10 -18.15
C LEU A 162 2.64 -24.47 -19.34
N MET A 163 3.24 -23.48 -19.99
CA MET A 163 4.16 -23.69 -21.12
C MET A 163 5.54 -24.22 -20.68
N LYS A 164 5.77 -24.39 -19.38
CA LYS A 164 7.00 -24.95 -18.80
C LYS A 164 8.28 -24.26 -19.32
N PHE A 165 8.27 -22.93 -19.43
CA PHE A 165 9.47 -22.21 -19.86
C PHE A 165 10.66 -22.53 -18.95
N SER A 166 11.80 -22.78 -19.57
CA SER A 166 13.07 -22.87 -18.85
C SER A 166 13.45 -21.49 -18.29
N ASN A 167 14.05 -21.46 -17.10
CA ASN A 167 14.49 -20.21 -16.45
C ASN A 167 13.37 -19.22 -16.09
N LEU A 168 12.24 -19.72 -15.57
CA LEU A 168 11.10 -18.89 -15.15
C LEU A 168 11.50 -17.82 -14.13
N GLU A 169 12.43 -18.09 -13.22
CA GLU A 169 12.95 -17.10 -12.25
C GLU A 169 13.55 -15.87 -12.95
N ARG A 170 14.35 -16.11 -13.98
CA ARG A 170 14.94 -15.02 -14.76
C ARG A 170 13.88 -14.21 -15.51
N ILE A 171 12.86 -14.88 -16.03
CA ILE A 171 11.72 -14.22 -16.66
C ILE A 171 10.96 -13.37 -15.64
N MET A 172 10.75 -13.88 -14.41
CA MET A 172 10.11 -13.13 -13.33
C MET A 172 10.90 -11.88 -12.93
N PHE A 173 12.23 -11.95 -12.90
CA PHE A 173 13.08 -10.78 -12.65
C PHE A 173 12.90 -9.72 -13.75
N TRP A 174 12.92 -10.12 -15.03
CA TRP A 174 12.69 -9.18 -16.14
C TRP A 174 11.26 -8.60 -16.11
N LEU A 175 10.26 -9.40 -15.78
CA LEU A 175 8.89 -8.91 -15.59
C LEU A 175 8.81 -7.88 -14.45
N PHE A 176 9.55 -8.09 -13.36
CA PHE A 176 9.64 -7.11 -12.29
C PHE A 176 10.27 -5.79 -12.76
N LEU A 177 11.37 -5.86 -13.50
CA LEU A 177 12.06 -4.67 -14.00
C LEU A 177 11.19 -3.88 -14.99
N ILE A 178 10.70 -4.56 -16.04
CA ILE A 178 9.86 -3.97 -17.08
C ILE A 178 8.53 -3.50 -16.48
N GLY A 179 7.92 -4.30 -15.62
CA GLY A 179 6.67 -3.97 -14.94
C GLY A 179 6.77 -2.71 -14.09
N ASN A 180 7.90 -2.51 -13.36
CA ASN A 180 8.13 -1.26 -12.62
C ASN A 180 8.26 -0.06 -13.55
N ILE A 181 9.01 -0.19 -14.66
CA ILE A 181 9.15 0.89 -15.65
C ILE A 181 7.77 1.26 -16.21
N LEU A 182 6.97 0.27 -16.59
CA LEU A 182 5.60 0.49 -17.10
C LEU A 182 4.68 1.11 -16.04
N TYR A 183 4.78 0.69 -14.78
CA TYR A 183 3.99 1.25 -13.69
C TYR A 183 4.37 2.70 -13.39
N TYR A 184 5.66 3.05 -13.43
CA TYR A 184 6.09 4.43 -13.28
C TYR A 184 5.70 5.28 -14.49
N ALA A 185 5.98 4.82 -15.70
CA ALA A 185 5.63 5.55 -16.92
C ALA A 185 4.10 5.77 -17.02
N GLY A 186 3.31 4.71 -16.86
CA GLY A 186 1.86 4.78 -16.84
C GLY A 186 1.32 5.61 -15.69
N GLY A 187 1.92 5.48 -14.50
CA GLY A 187 1.54 6.25 -13.32
C GLY A 187 1.76 7.75 -13.50
N ILE A 188 2.92 8.13 -14.04
CA ILE A 188 3.27 9.53 -14.34
C ILE A 188 2.32 10.06 -15.43
N ALA A 189 2.15 9.33 -16.54
CA ALA A 189 1.24 9.74 -17.62
C ALA A 189 -0.18 9.97 -17.09
N LEU A 190 -0.73 9.03 -16.33
CA LEU A 190 -2.06 9.18 -15.73
C LEU A 190 -2.14 10.34 -14.73
N ALA A 191 -1.08 10.60 -13.97
CA ALA A 191 -1.06 11.72 -13.04
C ALA A 191 -1.19 13.05 -13.78
N PHE A 192 -0.53 13.23 -14.92
CA PHE A 192 -0.64 14.45 -15.73
C PHE A 192 -1.97 14.55 -16.47
N ILE A 193 -2.50 13.45 -17.04
CA ILE A 193 -3.79 13.40 -17.75
C ILE A 193 -4.95 13.74 -16.79
N PHE A 194 -4.96 13.13 -15.60
CA PHE A 194 -6.04 13.30 -14.64
C PHE A 194 -5.79 14.43 -13.62
N LYS A 195 -4.60 15.05 -13.64
CA LYS A 195 -4.18 16.00 -12.60
C LYS A 195 -4.30 15.42 -11.19
N ASP A 196 -3.76 14.20 -11.00
CA ASP A 196 -3.97 13.37 -9.82
C ASP A 196 -2.81 12.39 -9.65
N ASN A 197 -1.92 12.63 -8.67
CA ASN A 197 -0.77 11.76 -8.40
C ASN A 197 -1.16 10.29 -8.12
N ARG A 198 -2.39 10.06 -7.66
CA ARG A 198 -2.89 8.73 -7.30
C ARG A 198 -3.81 8.10 -8.35
N ALA A 199 -3.84 8.65 -9.58
CA ALA A 199 -4.66 8.10 -10.66
C ALA A 199 -4.35 6.63 -10.94
N PHE A 200 -3.08 6.24 -11.02
CA PHE A 200 -2.66 4.85 -11.14
C PHE A 200 -3.23 3.96 -10.02
N CYS A 201 -3.10 4.41 -8.77
CA CYS A 201 -3.60 3.67 -7.61
C CYS A 201 -5.12 3.50 -7.59
N LYS A 202 -5.85 4.42 -8.24
CA LYS A 202 -7.32 4.41 -8.32
C LYS A 202 -7.84 3.58 -9.48
N TYR A 203 -7.10 3.51 -10.59
CA TYR A 203 -7.64 2.99 -11.85
C TYR A 203 -6.93 1.74 -12.36
N LEU A 204 -5.61 1.62 -12.20
CA LEU A 204 -4.84 0.54 -12.83
C LEU A 204 -4.23 -0.47 -11.86
N CYS A 205 -3.87 -0.05 -10.63
CA CYS A 205 -3.10 -0.89 -9.73
C CYS A 205 -3.81 -2.22 -9.42
N PRO A 206 -3.28 -3.39 -9.86
CA PRO A 206 -3.94 -4.69 -9.69
C PRO A 206 -3.95 -5.15 -8.24
N ILE A 207 -2.97 -4.76 -7.43
CA ILE A 207 -2.86 -5.13 -6.02
C ILE A 207 -4.09 -4.68 -5.22
N THR A 208 -4.76 -3.62 -5.68
CA THR A 208 -5.97 -3.11 -5.02
C THR A 208 -7.13 -4.11 -5.02
N VAL A 209 -7.10 -5.12 -5.89
CA VAL A 209 -8.09 -6.20 -5.92
C VAL A 209 -8.05 -7.02 -4.64
N PHE A 210 -6.86 -7.28 -4.08
CA PHE A 210 -6.71 -7.90 -2.76
C PHE A 210 -6.98 -6.92 -1.62
N LEU A 211 -6.47 -5.69 -1.73
CA LEU A 211 -6.56 -4.73 -0.64
C LEU A 211 -7.99 -4.28 -0.33
N LYS A 212 -8.83 -4.11 -1.36
CA LYS A 212 -10.20 -3.59 -1.15
C LYS A 212 -11.08 -4.46 -0.27
N PRO A 213 -11.27 -5.75 -0.55
CA PRO A 213 -12.13 -6.60 0.26
C PRO A 213 -11.62 -6.71 1.69
N MET A 214 -10.31 -6.82 1.91
CA MET A 214 -9.74 -6.89 3.25
C MET A 214 -9.85 -5.57 4.00
N SER A 215 -9.65 -4.44 3.31
CA SER A 215 -9.83 -3.10 3.90
C SER A 215 -11.27 -2.80 4.29
N TYR A 216 -12.24 -3.49 3.71
CA TYR A 216 -13.64 -3.36 4.11
C TYR A 216 -13.84 -3.74 5.59
N PHE A 217 -13.06 -4.70 6.08
CA PHE A 217 -13.11 -5.17 7.46
C PHE A 217 -12.07 -4.51 8.37
N SER A 218 -11.36 -3.48 7.89
CA SER A 218 -10.26 -2.88 8.64
C SER A 218 -10.68 -2.34 10.01
N LEU A 219 -9.85 -2.60 11.00
CA LEU A 219 -10.01 -2.10 12.37
C LEU A 219 -9.65 -0.61 12.44
N LEU A 220 -8.50 -0.24 11.88
CA LEU A 220 -8.06 1.15 11.83
C LEU A 220 -8.63 1.85 10.59
N ARG A 221 -9.35 2.92 10.82
CA ARG A 221 -9.95 3.78 9.79
C ARG A 221 -10.24 5.15 10.36
N VAL A 222 -10.33 6.12 9.49
CA VAL A 222 -10.78 7.45 9.90
C VAL A 222 -12.29 7.43 10.11
N HIS A 223 -12.73 7.87 11.27
CA HIS A 223 -14.14 8.01 11.62
C HIS A 223 -14.56 9.48 11.57
N CYS A 224 -15.82 9.73 11.25
CA CYS A 224 -16.43 11.05 11.34
C CYS A 224 -17.50 11.05 12.43
N ASP A 225 -17.34 11.91 13.40
CA ASP A 225 -18.36 12.22 14.38
C ASP A 225 -19.36 13.18 13.74
N GLU A 226 -20.54 12.66 13.38
CA GLU A 226 -21.58 13.42 12.69
C GLU A 226 -22.14 14.56 13.54
N SER A 227 -22.11 14.42 14.87
CA SER A 227 -22.59 15.46 15.80
C SER A 227 -21.71 16.71 15.78
N LYS A 228 -20.42 16.56 15.48
CA LYS A 228 -19.43 17.65 15.38
C LYS A 228 -19.20 18.12 13.96
N CYS A 229 -19.67 17.36 12.96
CA CYS A 229 -19.42 17.63 11.56
C CYS A 229 -20.36 18.71 11.01
N VAL A 230 -19.81 19.88 10.68
CA VAL A 230 -20.56 20.98 10.05
C VAL A 230 -20.58 20.90 8.52
N GLN A 231 -20.22 19.78 7.94
CA GLN A 231 -20.23 19.49 6.49
C GLN A 231 -19.51 20.53 5.61
N CYS A 232 -18.49 21.21 6.13
CA CYS A 232 -17.76 22.27 5.42
C CYS A 232 -16.93 21.80 4.20
N GLY A 233 -16.80 20.50 3.97
CA GLY A 233 -16.12 19.91 2.81
C GLY A 233 -14.59 20.04 2.77
N LYS A 234 -13.93 20.65 3.77
CA LYS A 234 -12.45 20.81 3.78
C LYS A 234 -11.70 19.47 3.69
N CYS A 235 -12.24 18.44 4.34
CA CYS A 235 -11.65 17.08 4.31
C CYS A 235 -11.66 16.47 2.90
N LEU A 236 -12.67 16.75 2.09
CA LEU A 236 -12.77 16.27 0.71
C LEU A 236 -11.71 16.93 -0.18
N LYS A 237 -11.49 18.24 0.02
CA LYS A 237 -10.55 19.04 -0.76
C LYS A 237 -9.08 18.67 -0.55
N VAL A 238 -8.75 17.91 0.49
CA VAL A 238 -7.36 17.50 0.79
C VAL A 238 -7.15 16.00 0.61
N CYS A 239 -8.19 15.24 0.26
CA CYS A 239 -8.11 13.79 0.17
C CYS A 239 -7.45 13.35 -1.15
N PRO A 240 -6.24 12.74 -1.14
CA PRO A 240 -5.57 12.30 -2.36
C PRO A 240 -6.29 11.14 -3.06
N MET A 241 -7.21 10.46 -2.37
CA MET A 241 -7.94 9.31 -2.89
C MET A 241 -9.40 9.62 -3.25
N ASN A 242 -9.85 10.89 -3.13
CA ASN A 242 -11.26 11.30 -3.33
C ASN A 242 -12.26 10.51 -2.45
N VAL A 243 -11.89 10.20 -1.21
CA VAL A 243 -12.80 9.53 -0.27
C VAL A 243 -13.73 10.56 0.37
N GLU A 244 -15.03 10.33 0.30
CA GLU A 244 -16.06 11.19 0.93
C GLU A 244 -16.26 10.84 2.40
N ILE A 245 -15.23 11.12 3.20
CA ILE A 245 -15.16 10.70 4.60
C ILE A 245 -16.24 11.32 5.49
N ASN A 246 -16.73 12.50 5.13
CA ASN A 246 -17.75 13.24 5.89
C ASN A 246 -19.19 12.75 5.64
N LYS A 247 -19.45 12.10 4.49
CA LYS A 247 -20.79 11.61 4.13
C LYS A 247 -21.01 10.16 4.53
N GLU A 248 -19.97 9.36 4.41
CA GLU A 248 -20.07 7.90 4.54
C GLU A 248 -18.91 7.32 5.33
N SER A 249 -18.39 8.06 6.30
CA SER A 249 -17.24 7.65 7.11
C SER A 249 -17.45 6.30 7.82
N ARG A 250 -18.70 6.00 8.17
CA ARG A 250 -19.08 4.72 8.79
C ARG A 250 -19.29 3.61 7.78
N LYS A 251 -19.53 3.94 6.51
CA LYS A 251 -19.71 2.92 5.49
C LYS A 251 -18.35 2.37 5.09
N ARG A 252 -18.17 1.09 5.31
CA ARG A 252 -16.93 0.36 5.04
C ARG A 252 -16.50 0.46 3.59
N LYS A 253 -17.45 0.63 2.66
CA LYS A 253 -17.16 0.83 1.24
C LYS A 253 -16.20 2.00 1.00
N ASN A 254 -16.40 3.15 1.64
CA ASN A 254 -15.50 4.30 1.49
C ASN A 254 -14.15 4.08 2.19
N ALA A 255 -14.13 3.39 3.33
CA ALA A 255 -12.89 3.03 4.01
C ALA A 255 -11.95 2.20 3.10
N THR A 256 -12.50 1.42 2.17
CA THR A 256 -11.69 0.58 1.26
C THR A 256 -10.72 1.34 0.35
N GLU A 257 -10.92 2.63 0.15
CA GLU A 257 -10.03 3.48 -0.67
C GLU A 257 -9.14 4.41 0.18
N CYS A 258 -9.34 4.44 1.49
CA CYS A 258 -8.57 5.28 2.40
C CYS A 258 -7.17 4.71 2.64
N ILE A 259 -6.13 5.54 2.40
CA ILE A 259 -4.72 5.18 2.60
C ILE A 259 -4.17 5.62 3.97
N LEU A 260 -5.03 6.02 4.90
CA LEU A 260 -4.70 6.48 6.25
C LEU A 260 -3.64 7.60 6.29
N CYS A 261 -3.65 8.51 5.33
CA CYS A 261 -2.70 9.64 5.31
C CYS A 261 -3.03 10.74 6.34
N TYR A 262 -4.19 10.69 6.95
CA TYR A 262 -4.69 11.64 7.97
C TYR A 262 -4.65 13.12 7.55
N ALA A 263 -4.60 13.42 6.24
CA ALA A 263 -4.68 14.80 5.78
C ALA A 263 -6.02 15.46 6.15
N CYS A 264 -7.11 14.68 6.08
CA CYS A 264 -8.46 15.14 6.42
C CYS A 264 -8.62 15.48 7.91
N THR A 265 -7.99 14.72 8.81
CA THR A 265 -8.07 14.99 10.26
C THR A 265 -7.36 16.29 10.64
N LYS A 266 -6.23 16.58 9.96
CA LYS A 266 -5.43 17.80 10.20
C LYS A 266 -6.15 19.10 9.81
N VAL A 267 -7.04 19.05 8.81
CA VAL A 267 -7.78 20.24 8.35
C VAL A 267 -9.17 20.37 8.97
N CYS A 268 -9.59 19.42 9.79
CA CYS A 268 -10.90 19.43 10.44
C CYS A 268 -10.89 20.38 11.64
N LEU A 269 -11.40 21.60 11.47
CA LEU A 269 -11.45 22.62 12.53
C LEU A 269 -12.31 22.19 13.73
N LYS A 270 -13.36 21.42 13.48
CA LYS A 270 -14.24 20.91 14.54
C LYS A 270 -13.78 19.61 15.18
N LYS A 271 -12.59 19.09 14.75
CA LYS A 271 -12.05 17.80 15.22
C LYS A 271 -13.05 16.64 15.14
N ALA A 272 -13.96 16.72 14.16
CA ALA A 272 -14.97 15.68 13.91
C ALA A 272 -14.35 14.40 13.30
N LEU A 273 -13.13 14.47 12.76
CA LEU A 273 -12.44 13.33 12.16
C LEU A 273 -11.31 12.84 13.08
N HIS A 274 -11.33 11.55 13.37
CA HIS A 274 -10.36 10.87 14.26
C HIS A 274 -10.06 9.44 13.80
#